data_953378d1fb0f6a9755d50f6b3ec33a97
#
_entry.id   953378d1fb0f6a9755d50f6b3ec33a97
#
_cell.length_a   1.000
_cell.length_b   1.000
_cell.length_c   1.000
_cell.angle_alpha   90.00
_cell.angle_beta   90.00
_cell.angle_gamma   90.00
#
_symmetry.space_group_name_H-M   'P 1'
#
loop_
_entity.id
_entity.type
_entity.pdbx_description
1 polymer ?
#
loop_
_entity_poly.entity_id
_entity_poly.type
_entity_poly.pdbx_seq_one_letter_code
_entity_poly.pdbx_strand_id
1 'polypeptide(L)'
;VSLNEYQAAVKTQSAKVNVNREILRNAFSDLVVSDHMLDQLGPAIISQNSIFIYGPTGNGKTSLAERMLRVYKDAVLIPYAVEVDNQIISLYDPVVHHPVDHDDEEIDPRWVVCKRPCILVGGELIPSMLDMRLDESSGIYAAPLQMKANNGILLIDDFGRQLMSPRDLLNRWIVPLDRRVDYLTLRYGVKFQIPFETMVVFSTNLEPSDLADEAFLRRI
;
A
#
# COMPACT_ATOMS: atom_id res chain seq x y z
N VAL A 1 2.15 6.19 -19.47
CA VAL A 1 1.41 4.99 -19.86
C VAL A 1 -0.08 5.28 -19.80
N SER A 2 -0.91 4.53 -20.52
CA SER A 2 -2.36 4.61 -20.39
C SER A 2 -2.85 3.97 -19.08
N LEU A 3 -4.09 4.32 -18.66
CA LEU A 3 -4.75 3.69 -17.52
C LEU A 3 -4.82 2.16 -17.65
N ASN A 4 -5.10 1.65 -18.85
CA ASN A 4 -5.22 0.21 -19.10
C ASN A 4 -3.86 -0.51 -18.94
N GLU A 5 -2.76 0.07 -19.44
CA GLU A 5 -1.41 -0.46 -19.24
C GLU A 5 -1.06 -0.51 -17.74
N TYR A 6 -1.34 0.57 -16.99
CA TYR A 6 -1.14 0.62 -15.56
C TYR A 6 -1.94 -0.45 -14.82
N GLN A 7 -3.25 -0.55 -15.10
CA GLN A 7 -4.14 -1.54 -14.47
C GLN A 7 -3.66 -2.99 -14.75
N ALA A 8 -3.24 -3.27 -15.98
CA ALA A 8 -2.72 -4.57 -16.36
C ALA A 8 -1.42 -4.91 -15.62
N ALA A 9 -0.48 -3.96 -15.56
CA ALA A 9 0.78 -4.13 -14.86
C ALA A 9 0.57 -4.40 -13.36
N VAL A 10 -0.25 -3.59 -12.68
CA VAL A 10 -0.53 -3.78 -11.25
C VAL A 10 -1.12 -5.17 -10.98
N LYS A 11 -2.08 -5.63 -11.79
CA LYS A 11 -2.69 -6.96 -11.64
C LYS A 11 -1.71 -8.10 -11.91
N THR A 12 -0.87 -7.97 -12.93
CA THR A 12 0.13 -9.00 -13.29
C THR A 12 1.19 -9.11 -12.20
N GLN A 13 1.56 -8.00 -11.59
CA GLN A 13 2.55 -7.92 -10.52
C GLN A 13 2.00 -8.25 -9.13
N SER A 14 0.67 -8.43 -9.01
CA SER A 14 0.04 -8.87 -7.77
C SER A 14 0.49 -10.30 -7.48
N ALA A 15 1.54 -10.42 -6.68
CA ALA A 15 2.24 -11.68 -6.50
C ALA A 15 1.47 -12.61 -5.55
N LYS A 16 1.33 -13.86 -5.96
CA LYS A 16 1.12 -14.95 -5.01
C LYS A 16 2.44 -15.23 -4.30
N VAL A 17 2.57 -14.75 -3.08
CA VAL A 17 3.78 -14.96 -2.28
C VAL A 17 3.79 -16.40 -1.77
N ASN A 18 4.83 -17.13 -2.11
CA ASN A 18 5.08 -18.42 -1.49
C ASN A 18 5.90 -18.19 -0.21
N VAL A 19 5.23 -18.18 0.94
CA VAL A 19 5.83 -17.93 2.24
C VAL A 19 5.96 -19.25 2.97
N ASN A 20 7.18 -19.57 3.40
CA ASN A 20 7.44 -20.64 4.34
C ASN A 20 8.08 -20.09 5.62
N ARG A 21 8.22 -20.94 6.63
CA ARG A 21 8.76 -20.54 7.94
C ARG A 21 10.22 -20.03 7.87
N GLU A 22 11.02 -20.57 6.96
CA GLU A 22 12.39 -20.15 6.73
C GLU A 22 12.47 -18.74 6.13
N ILE A 23 11.65 -18.46 5.12
CA ILE A 23 11.54 -17.13 4.51
C ILE A 23 11.14 -16.10 5.56
N LEU A 24 10.15 -16.44 6.41
CA LEU A 24 9.73 -15.55 7.49
C LEU A 24 10.85 -15.30 8.49
N ARG A 25 11.53 -16.34 8.98
CA ARG A 25 12.66 -16.17 9.91
C ARG A 25 13.76 -15.30 9.34
N ASN A 26 14.06 -15.47 8.05
CA ASN A 26 15.05 -14.64 7.37
C ASN A 26 14.59 -13.18 7.21
N ALA A 27 13.32 -12.95 6.89
CA ALA A 27 12.76 -11.60 6.76
C ALA A 27 12.80 -10.81 8.08
N PHE A 28 12.58 -11.50 9.20
CA PHE A 28 12.54 -10.91 10.54
C PHE A 28 13.80 -11.19 11.38
N SER A 29 14.93 -11.60 10.77
CA SER A 29 16.14 -12.05 11.45
C SER A 29 16.81 -11.01 12.37
N ASP A 30 16.54 -9.72 12.12
CA ASP A 30 17.01 -8.59 12.94
C ASP A 30 16.06 -8.19 14.07
N LEU A 31 14.95 -8.93 14.24
CA LEU A 31 13.97 -8.71 15.30
C LEU A 31 13.83 -9.96 16.18
N VAL A 32 13.52 -9.74 17.45
CA VAL A 32 13.15 -10.82 18.36
C VAL A 32 11.65 -11.09 18.19
N VAL A 33 11.30 -12.07 17.37
CA VAL A 33 9.92 -12.44 17.06
C VAL A 33 9.68 -13.88 17.54
N SER A 34 8.58 -14.10 18.27
CA SER A 34 8.22 -15.45 18.73
C SER A 34 7.74 -16.31 17.57
N ASP A 35 7.90 -17.64 17.68
CA ASP A 35 7.39 -18.60 16.69
C ASP A 35 5.87 -18.46 16.52
N HIS A 36 5.13 -18.20 17.59
CA HIS A 36 3.68 -17.94 17.55
C HIS A 36 3.33 -16.72 16.67
N MET A 37 4.10 -15.64 16.77
CA MET A 37 3.87 -14.45 15.94
C MET A 37 4.19 -14.73 14.46
N LEU A 38 5.24 -15.50 14.17
CA LEU A 38 5.56 -15.93 12.80
C LEU A 38 4.44 -16.80 12.21
N ASP A 39 3.85 -17.67 13.02
CA ASP A 39 2.73 -18.52 12.60
C ASP A 39 1.44 -17.72 12.31
N GLN A 40 1.27 -16.55 12.93
CA GLN A 40 0.18 -15.62 12.62
C GLN A 40 0.47 -14.74 11.39
N LEU A 41 1.72 -14.26 11.26
CA LEU A 41 2.12 -13.38 10.15
C LEU A 41 2.14 -14.10 8.80
N GLY A 42 2.53 -15.36 8.76
CA GLY A 42 2.60 -16.13 7.52
C GLY A 42 1.30 -16.13 6.73
N PRO A 43 0.18 -16.62 7.30
CA PRO A 43 -1.13 -16.56 6.64
C PRO A 43 -1.57 -15.14 6.28
N ALA A 44 -1.31 -14.14 7.13
CA ALA A 44 -1.66 -12.75 6.87
C ALA A 44 -0.93 -12.20 5.64
N ILE A 45 0.38 -12.47 5.51
CA ILE A 45 1.18 -12.06 4.34
C ILE A 45 0.72 -12.81 3.08
N ILE A 46 0.42 -14.11 3.17
CA ILE A 46 -0.04 -14.91 2.03
C ILE A 46 -1.40 -14.41 1.52
N SER A 47 -2.30 -14.06 2.42
CA SER A 47 -3.63 -13.56 2.05
C SER A 47 -3.60 -12.20 1.36
N GLN A 48 -2.55 -11.42 1.60
CA GLN A 48 -2.42 -10.01 1.16
C GLN A 48 -3.61 -9.14 1.57
N ASN A 49 -4.37 -9.58 2.56
CA ASN A 49 -5.43 -8.79 3.16
C ASN A 49 -4.84 -7.74 4.09
N SER A 50 -5.69 -6.84 4.54
CA SER A 50 -5.30 -5.88 5.56
C SER A 50 -5.10 -6.56 6.91
N ILE A 51 -4.21 -6.04 7.72
CA ILE A 51 -3.92 -6.57 9.05
C ILE A 51 -3.88 -5.45 10.09
N PHE A 52 -4.30 -5.79 11.32
CA PHE A 52 -4.03 -4.98 12.49
C PHE A 52 -2.85 -5.54 13.28
N ILE A 53 -1.86 -4.67 13.56
CA ILE A 53 -0.78 -4.94 14.51
C ILE A 53 -1.02 -4.05 15.70
N TYR A 54 -1.43 -4.62 16.83
CA TYR A 54 -1.76 -3.83 18.02
C TYR A 54 -1.01 -4.32 19.26
N GLY A 55 -0.89 -3.44 20.24
CA GLY A 55 -0.20 -3.72 21.50
C GLY A 55 0.52 -2.48 22.05
N PRO A 56 1.17 -2.60 23.21
CA PRO A 56 1.83 -1.46 23.88
C PRO A 56 2.84 -0.74 22.99
N THR A 57 3.07 0.53 23.27
CA THR A 57 4.10 1.33 22.59
C THR A 57 5.51 0.74 22.84
N GLY A 58 6.40 0.92 21.85
CA GLY A 58 7.78 0.43 21.97
C GLY A 58 8.00 -1.03 21.60
N ASN A 59 6.96 -1.78 21.23
CA ASN A 59 7.07 -3.22 20.88
C ASN A 59 7.44 -3.48 19.40
N GLY A 60 7.95 -2.49 18.68
CA GLY A 60 8.47 -2.69 17.32
C GLY A 60 7.41 -2.96 16.24
N LYS A 61 6.15 -2.54 16.43
CA LYS A 61 5.06 -2.76 15.46
C LYS A 61 5.38 -2.21 14.08
N THR A 62 5.85 -0.98 14.00
CA THR A 62 6.28 -0.33 12.75
C THR A 62 7.41 -1.10 12.09
N SER A 63 8.43 -1.47 12.90
CA SER A 63 9.55 -2.29 12.42
C SER A 63 9.10 -3.65 11.90
N LEU A 64 8.12 -4.27 12.54
CA LEU A 64 7.54 -5.54 12.09
C LEU A 64 6.88 -5.37 10.72
N ALA A 65 6.05 -4.35 10.55
CA ALA A 65 5.38 -4.07 9.28
C ALA A 65 6.36 -3.83 8.12
N GLU A 66 7.41 -3.03 8.34
CA GLU A 66 8.43 -2.78 7.33
C GLU A 66 9.16 -4.07 6.89
N ARG A 67 9.45 -5.01 7.84
CA ARG A 67 10.13 -6.27 7.51
C ARG A 67 9.27 -7.24 6.72
N MET A 68 7.94 -7.07 6.74
CA MET A 68 7.05 -7.90 5.91
C MET A 68 7.40 -7.81 4.42
N LEU A 69 7.89 -6.66 3.94
CA LEU A 69 8.35 -6.52 2.56
C LEU A 69 9.56 -7.38 2.21
N ARG A 70 10.39 -7.77 3.19
CA ARG A 70 11.58 -8.61 2.95
C ARG A 70 11.22 -10.04 2.52
N VAL A 71 9.95 -10.42 2.66
CA VAL A 71 9.44 -11.70 2.16
C VAL A 71 9.41 -11.72 0.63
N TYR A 72 9.22 -10.56 0.02
CA TYR A 72 9.24 -10.42 -1.44
C TYR A 72 10.68 -10.33 -1.95
N LYS A 73 10.99 -11.11 -2.98
CA LYS A 73 12.32 -11.15 -3.61
C LYS A 73 12.33 -10.55 -5.00
N ASP A 74 11.17 -10.18 -5.50
CA ASP A 74 10.97 -9.61 -6.83
C ASP A 74 10.98 -8.07 -6.78
N ALA A 75 11.04 -7.49 -7.97
CA ALA A 75 10.85 -6.08 -8.22
C ALA A 75 9.52 -5.85 -8.95
N VAL A 76 9.06 -4.62 -8.98
CA VAL A 76 7.84 -4.19 -9.66
C VAL A 76 8.13 -3.04 -10.61
N LEU A 77 7.37 -2.97 -11.69
CA LEU A 77 7.39 -1.86 -12.64
C LEU A 77 6.44 -0.77 -12.18
N ILE A 78 6.94 0.44 -12.02
CA ILE A 78 6.18 1.61 -11.63
C ILE A 78 6.31 2.65 -12.74
N PRO A 79 5.21 3.10 -13.36
CA PRO A 79 5.31 4.09 -14.42
C PRO A 79 5.60 5.48 -13.86
N TYR A 80 6.32 6.30 -14.60
CA TYR A 80 6.53 7.70 -14.23
C TYR A 80 5.19 8.44 -14.09
N ALA A 81 4.27 8.20 -15.03
CA ALA A 81 2.98 8.84 -15.05
C ALA A 81 1.94 7.95 -15.74
N VAL A 82 0.67 8.15 -15.36
CA VAL A 82 -0.51 7.52 -15.97
C VAL A 82 -1.38 8.58 -16.63
N GLU A 83 -1.82 8.32 -17.84
CA GLU A 83 -2.73 9.19 -18.57
C GLU A 83 -4.18 8.66 -18.42
N VAL A 84 -5.07 9.57 -18.02
CA VAL A 84 -6.51 9.33 -17.87
C VAL A 84 -7.27 10.50 -18.45
N ASP A 85 -8.06 10.28 -19.48
CA ASP A 85 -8.91 11.32 -20.11
C ASP A 85 -8.11 12.58 -20.48
N ASN A 86 -6.97 12.40 -21.17
CA ASN A 86 -6.02 13.46 -21.53
C ASN A 86 -5.43 14.25 -20.35
N GLN A 87 -5.53 13.72 -19.13
CA GLN A 87 -4.92 14.28 -17.94
C GLN A 87 -3.74 13.39 -17.49
N ILE A 88 -2.68 14.01 -17.04
CA ILE A 88 -1.47 13.30 -16.56
C ILE A 88 -1.50 13.20 -15.04
N ILE A 89 -1.30 11.97 -14.56
CA ILE A 89 -1.16 11.65 -13.14
C ILE A 89 0.29 11.24 -12.90
N SER A 90 1.05 12.04 -12.19
CA SER A 90 2.40 11.69 -11.75
C SER A 90 2.32 10.61 -10.67
N LEU A 91 2.92 9.44 -10.93
CA LEU A 91 2.87 8.29 -10.03
C LEU A 91 4.21 8.00 -9.36
N TYR A 92 5.29 7.88 -10.16
CA TYR A 92 6.61 7.63 -9.60
C TYR A 92 7.03 8.76 -8.66
N ASP A 93 7.42 8.38 -7.45
CA ASP A 93 7.86 9.28 -6.39
C ASP A 93 9.16 8.73 -5.79
N PRO A 94 10.32 9.39 -6.01
CA PRO A 94 11.61 8.88 -5.54
C PRO A 94 11.75 8.81 -4.01
N VAL A 95 10.84 9.43 -3.27
CA VAL A 95 10.83 9.35 -1.80
C VAL A 95 10.35 7.99 -1.32
N VAL A 96 9.42 7.35 -2.05
CA VAL A 96 8.79 6.09 -1.65
C VAL A 96 9.07 4.93 -2.62
N HIS A 97 9.45 5.23 -3.85
CA HIS A 97 9.79 4.23 -4.87
C HIS A 97 11.31 4.15 -5.03
N HIS A 98 11.88 3.03 -4.64
CA HIS A 98 13.33 2.81 -4.66
C HIS A 98 13.73 1.98 -5.88
N PRO A 99 14.36 2.61 -6.90
CA PRO A 99 14.83 1.89 -8.07
C PRO A 99 15.82 0.78 -7.70
N VAL A 100 15.84 -0.26 -8.52
CA VAL A 100 16.83 -1.34 -8.47
C VAL A 100 17.56 -1.41 -9.79
N ASP A 101 18.84 -1.74 -9.73
CA ASP A 101 19.62 -2.02 -10.93
C ASP A 101 19.06 -3.27 -11.62
N HIS A 102 19.00 -3.25 -12.93
CA HIS A 102 18.57 -4.37 -13.76
C HIS A 102 19.38 -4.39 -15.05
N ASP A 103 19.63 -5.59 -15.55
CA ASP A 103 20.39 -5.80 -16.80
C ASP A 103 19.46 -5.91 -18.04
N ASP A 104 18.18 -5.73 -17.86
CA ASP A 104 17.20 -5.87 -18.94
C ASP A 104 17.08 -4.55 -19.72
N GLU A 105 17.72 -4.51 -20.88
CA GLU A 105 17.69 -3.37 -21.81
C GLU A 105 16.35 -3.24 -22.59
N GLU A 106 15.46 -4.23 -22.50
CA GLU A 106 14.18 -4.24 -23.22
C GLU A 106 13.04 -3.57 -22.43
N ILE A 107 13.28 -3.10 -21.20
CA ILE A 107 12.25 -2.44 -20.39
C ILE A 107 11.86 -1.10 -21.01
N ASP A 108 10.56 -0.92 -21.23
CA ASP A 108 9.97 0.33 -21.70
C ASP A 108 10.40 1.50 -20.81
N PRO A 109 11.06 2.56 -21.35
CA PRO A 109 11.58 3.68 -20.57
C PRO A 109 10.53 4.52 -19.84
N ARG A 110 9.25 4.27 -20.09
CA ARG A 110 8.15 4.89 -19.33
C ARG A 110 7.98 4.29 -17.94
N TRP A 111 8.67 3.18 -17.63
CA TRP A 111 8.60 2.45 -16.38
C TRP A 111 9.93 2.46 -15.65
N VAL A 112 9.85 2.37 -14.32
CA VAL A 112 11.01 2.22 -13.44
C VAL A 112 10.90 0.89 -12.71
N VAL A 113 11.95 0.10 -12.72
CA VAL A 113 12.06 -1.12 -11.92
C VAL A 113 12.35 -0.72 -10.48
N CYS A 114 11.47 -1.04 -9.57
CA CYS A 114 11.58 -0.64 -8.16
C CYS A 114 11.41 -1.84 -7.22
N LYS A 115 11.97 -1.74 -6.03
CA LYS A 115 11.52 -2.58 -4.92
C LYS A 115 10.04 -2.34 -4.69
N ARG A 116 9.33 -3.35 -4.17
CA ARG A 116 7.93 -3.16 -3.76
C ARG A 116 7.83 -2.02 -2.78
N PRO A 117 6.91 -1.04 -2.98
CA PRO A 117 6.84 0.16 -2.15
C PRO A 117 6.40 -0.16 -0.73
N CYS A 118 6.96 0.58 0.23
CA CYS A 118 6.44 0.69 1.59
C CYS A 118 6.16 2.16 1.88
N ILE A 119 4.89 2.50 1.94
CA ILE A 119 4.48 3.85 2.29
C ILE A 119 4.04 3.86 3.74
N LEU A 120 4.75 4.63 4.55
CA LEU A 120 4.41 4.84 5.96
C LEU A 120 3.74 6.21 6.10
N VAL A 121 2.60 6.25 6.77
CA VAL A 121 1.89 7.47 7.11
C VAL A 121 1.37 7.36 8.55
N GLY A 122 1.55 8.42 9.32
CA GLY A 122 1.17 8.48 10.73
C GLY A 122 0.04 9.48 11.00
N GLY A 123 0.21 10.28 12.05
CA GLY A 123 -0.77 11.28 12.48
C GLY A 123 -1.07 12.38 11.47
N GLU A 124 -0.19 12.58 10.48
CA GLU A 124 -0.34 13.55 9.39
C GLU A 124 -1.38 13.15 8.34
N LEU A 125 -1.89 11.91 8.36
CA LEU A 125 -2.86 11.43 7.38
C LEU A 125 -4.14 12.27 7.39
N ILE A 126 -4.44 12.85 6.22
CA ILE A 126 -5.65 13.63 5.97
C ILE A 126 -6.38 13.09 4.73
N PRO A 127 -7.70 13.33 4.57
CA PRO A 127 -8.49 12.82 3.45
C PRO A 127 -7.90 13.13 2.08
N SER A 128 -7.37 14.34 1.90
CA SER A 128 -6.80 14.77 0.62
C SER A 128 -5.56 14.00 0.17
N MET A 129 -4.90 13.25 1.06
CA MET A 129 -3.79 12.37 0.70
C MET A 129 -4.28 11.05 0.05
N LEU A 130 -5.57 10.75 0.18
CA LEU A 130 -6.23 9.59 -0.40
C LEU A 130 -6.99 9.92 -1.70
N ASP A 131 -6.99 11.19 -2.12
CA ASP A 131 -7.66 11.67 -3.31
C ASP A 131 -6.65 12.27 -4.31
N MET A 132 -7.09 12.47 -5.54
CA MET A 132 -6.28 13.10 -6.59
C MET A 132 -6.02 14.57 -6.25
N ARG A 133 -4.78 15.01 -6.34
CA ARG A 133 -4.39 16.41 -6.10
C ARG A 133 -3.87 17.03 -7.38
N LEU A 134 -4.55 18.05 -7.88
CA LEU A 134 -4.09 18.82 -9.03
C LEU A 134 -3.09 19.88 -8.60
N ASP A 135 -1.92 19.90 -9.21
CA ASP A 135 -1.04 21.06 -9.22
C ASP A 135 -1.52 22.00 -10.34
N GLU A 136 -2.13 23.11 -9.96
CA GLU A 136 -2.70 24.06 -10.91
C GLU A 136 -1.62 24.77 -11.76
N SER A 137 -0.38 24.80 -11.32
CA SER A 137 0.71 25.43 -12.05
C SER A 137 1.21 24.60 -13.22
N SER A 138 1.27 23.29 -13.06
CA SER A 138 1.70 22.35 -14.09
C SER A 138 0.54 21.68 -14.83
N GLY A 139 -0.67 21.69 -14.27
CA GLY A 139 -1.81 20.93 -14.78
C GLY A 139 -1.69 19.42 -14.56
N ILE A 140 -0.75 18.97 -13.73
CA ILE A 140 -0.47 17.56 -13.48
C ILE A 140 -1.08 17.16 -12.14
N TYR A 141 -1.69 15.98 -12.10
CA TYR A 141 -2.18 15.39 -10.85
C TYR A 141 -1.06 14.64 -10.12
N ALA A 142 -1.04 14.74 -8.80
CA ALA A 142 -0.29 13.83 -7.95
C ALA A 142 -1.16 12.63 -7.59
N ALA A 143 -0.62 11.43 -7.76
CA ALA A 143 -1.28 10.20 -7.37
C ALA A 143 -1.46 10.11 -5.84
N PRO A 144 -2.60 9.58 -5.34
CA PRO A 144 -2.82 9.36 -3.90
C PRO A 144 -1.97 8.21 -3.35
N LEU A 145 -1.88 8.13 -2.02
CA LEU A 145 -1.01 7.17 -1.32
C LEU A 145 -1.27 5.72 -1.74
N GLN A 146 -2.53 5.30 -1.82
CA GLN A 146 -2.90 3.93 -2.17
C GLN A 146 -2.52 3.56 -3.61
N MET A 147 -2.54 4.52 -4.53
CA MET A 147 -2.10 4.31 -5.91
C MET A 147 -0.58 4.13 -5.98
N LYS A 148 0.17 4.92 -5.20
CA LYS A 148 1.62 4.79 -5.07
C LYS A 148 2.03 3.50 -4.34
N ALA A 149 1.20 2.99 -3.41
CA ALA A 149 1.47 1.79 -2.64
C ALA A 149 1.11 0.49 -3.35
N ASN A 150 0.51 0.53 -4.54
CA ASN A 150 0.12 -0.67 -5.26
C ASN A 150 1.30 -1.65 -5.43
N ASN A 151 1.01 -2.93 -5.28
CA ASN A 151 1.98 -4.05 -5.24
C ASN A 151 2.96 -4.01 -4.05
N GLY A 152 2.64 -3.24 -3.01
CA GLY A 152 3.45 -3.09 -1.81
C GLY A 152 2.63 -3.01 -0.52
N ILE A 153 3.12 -2.24 0.43
CA ILE A 153 2.49 -2.05 1.75
C ILE A 153 2.17 -0.57 1.96
N LEU A 154 0.97 -0.30 2.44
CA LEU A 154 0.58 0.98 3.00
C LEU A 154 0.43 0.81 4.53
N LEU A 155 1.41 1.31 5.26
CA LEU A 155 1.45 1.25 6.71
C LEU A 155 0.87 2.54 7.30
N ILE A 156 -0.22 2.39 8.04
CA ILE A 156 -0.83 3.47 8.80
C ILE A 156 -0.42 3.29 10.26
N ASP A 157 0.56 4.08 10.65
CA ASP A 157 1.12 4.02 12.01
C ASP A 157 0.32 4.90 12.97
N ASP A 158 0.34 4.53 14.26
CA ASP A 158 -0.45 5.17 15.31
C ASP A 158 -1.94 5.33 14.91
N PHE A 159 -2.51 4.29 14.26
CA PHE A 159 -3.89 4.31 13.80
C PHE A 159 -4.85 4.63 14.95
N GLY A 160 -5.72 5.60 14.73
CA GLY A 160 -6.60 6.18 15.74
C GLY A 160 -6.12 7.53 16.28
N ARG A 161 -4.93 8.01 15.87
CA ARG A 161 -4.38 9.31 16.25
C ARG A 161 -4.27 10.30 15.09
N GLN A 162 -4.76 9.92 13.90
CA GLN A 162 -4.81 10.79 12.74
C GLN A 162 -5.77 11.95 12.94
N LEU A 163 -5.60 13.00 12.13
CA LEU A 163 -6.59 14.11 12.06
C LEU A 163 -7.92 13.64 11.48
N MET A 164 -7.90 12.62 10.63
CA MET A 164 -9.08 11.90 10.14
C MET A 164 -9.52 10.88 11.18
N SER A 165 -10.82 10.79 11.44
CA SER A 165 -11.34 9.77 12.37
C SER A 165 -11.10 8.35 11.81
N PRO A 166 -10.81 7.35 12.67
CA PRO A 166 -10.71 5.96 12.22
C PRO A 166 -11.91 5.52 11.40
N ARG A 167 -13.11 5.88 11.83
CA ARG A 167 -14.35 5.53 11.14
C ARG A 167 -14.43 6.09 9.73
N ASP A 168 -14.01 7.34 9.52
CA ASP A 168 -14.06 7.97 8.19
C ASP A 168 -13.07 7.32 7.24
N LEU A 169 -11.84 7.01 7.73
CA LEU A 169 -10.84 6.30 6.96
C LEU A 169 -11.33 4.90 6.58
N LEU A 170 -11.86 4.16 7.55
CA LEU A 170 -12.35 2.81 7.32
C LEU A 170 -13.54 2.80 6.35
N ASN A 171 -14.47 3.74 6.48
CA ASN A 171 -15.61 3.91 5.55
C ASN A 171 -15.13 4.19 4.12
N ARG A 172 -14.10 5.03 3.95
CA ARG A 172 -13.49 5.33 2.65
C ARG A 172 -12.93 4.07 1.98
N TRP A 173 -12.45 3.12 2.78
CA TRP A 173 -11.75 1.94 2.29
C TRP A 173 -12.56 0.63 2.32
N ILE A 174 -13.85 0.67 2.71
CA ILE A 174 -14.71 -0.52 2.62
C ILE A 174 -14.65 -1.16 1.24
N VAL A 175 -14.87 -0.38 0.18
CA VAL A 175 -14.86 -0.88 -1.20
C VAL A 175 -13.45 -1.32 -1.65
N PRO A 176 -12.39 -0.53 -1.46
CA PRO A 176 -11.03 -0.95 -1.77
C PRO A 176 -10.62 -2.27 -1.11
N LEU A 177 -10.90 -2.43 0.17
CA LEU A 177 -10.51 -3.64 0.91
C LEU A 177 -11.35 -4.88 0.52
N ASP A 178 -12.64 -4.68 0.24
CA ASP A 178 -13.57 -5.78 -0.10
C ASP A 178 -13.45 -6.21 -1.58
N ARG A 179 -13.33 -5.26 -2.48
CA ARG A 179 -13.38 -5.51 -3.94
C ARG A 179 -12.03 -5.38 -4.66
N ARG A 180 -10.98 -5.02 -3.95
CA ARG A 180 -9.63 -4.81 -4.51
C ARG A 180 -9.62 -3.78 -5.65
N VAL A 181 -10.48 -2.77 -5.56
CA VAL A 181 -10.55 -1.65 -6.48
C VAL A 181 -10.84 -0.35 -5.74
N ASP A 182 -10.28 0.75 -6.22
CA ASP A 182 -10.60 2.09 -5.74
C ASP A 182 -11.13 2.96 -6.88
N TYR A 183 -12.01 3.90 -6.53
CA TYR A 183 -12.60 4.86 -7.45
C TYR A 183 -12.07 6.26 -7.14
N LEU A 184 -11.38 6.82 -8.11
CA LEU A 184 -10.79 8.16 -8.00
C LEU A 184 -11.53 9.12 -8.92
N THR A 185 -11.46 10.41 -8.61
CA THR A 185 -12.14 11.45 -9.37
C THR A 185 -11.14 12.55 -9.73
N LEU A 186 -11.07 12.87 -11.02
CA LEU A 186 -10.37 14.05 -11.52
C LEU A 186 -11.26 15.29 -11.42
N ARG A 187 -10.67 16.46 -11.61
CA ARG A 187 -11.41 17.71 -11.74
C ARG A 187 -12.52 17.57 -12.79
N TYR A 188 -13.62 18.28 -12.60
CA TYR A 188 -14.83 18.19 -13.43
C TYR A 188 -15.59 16.85 -13.38
N GLY A 189 -15.31 16.03 -12.37
CA GLY A 189 -16.13 14.85 -12.08
C GLY A 189 -15.82 13.61 -12.93
N VAL A 190 -14.73 13.60 -13.69
CA VAL A 190 -14.27 12.40 -14.40
C VAL A 190 -13.86 11.34 -13.38
N LYS A 191 -14.59 10.22 -13.39
CA LYS A 191 -14.33 9.09 -12.48
C LYS A 191 -13.63 7.97 -13.23
N PHE A 192 -12.66 7.36 -12.57
CA PHE A 192 -11.97 6.17 -13.07
C PHE A 192 -11.66 5.20 -11.94
N GLN A 193 -11.39 3.97 -12.29
CA GLN A 193 -11.11 2.89 -11.37
C GLN A 193 -9.64 2.52 -11.45
N ILE A 194 -9.04 2.23 -10.28
CA ILE A 194 -7.71 1.63 -10.19
C ILE A 194 -7.76 0.31 -9.42
N PRO A 195 -6.86 -0.63 -9.69
CA PRO A 195 -6.65 -1.77 -8.81
C PRO A 195 -6.20 -1.30 -7.42
N PHE A 196 -6.59 -2.05 -6.39
CA PHE A 196 -6.14 -1.84 -5.01
C PHE A 196 -5.37 -3.07 -4.56
N GLU A 197 -4.15 -3.24 -5.12
CA GLU A 197 -3.27 -4.38 -4.87
C GLU A 197 -2.17 -4.00 -3.87
N THR A 198 -2.60 -3.38 -2.78
CA THR A 198 -1.73 -3.04 -1.65
C THR A 198 -2.21 -3.76 -0.39
N MET A 199 -1.27 -4.22 0.43
CA MET A 199 -1.57 -4.70 1.77
C MET A 199 -1.58 -3.52 2.72
N VAL A 200 -2.72 -3.27 3.37
CA VAL A 200 -2.84 -2.21 4.36
C VAL A 200 -2.52 -2.76 5.74
N VAL A 201 -1.56 -2.16 6.40
CA VAL A 201 -1.16 -2.50 7.77
C VAL A 201 -1.55 -1.37 8.70
N PHE A 202 -2.46 -1.64 9.62
CA PHE A 202 -2.83 -0.71 10.68
C PHE A 202 -1.99 -1.02 11.92
N SER A 203 -1.14 -0.09 12.34
CA SER A 203 -0.36 -0.19 13.57
C SER A 203 -0.96 0.71 14.64
N THR A 204 -1.27 0.16 15.80
CA THR A 204 -1.96 0.93 16.86
C THR A 204 -1.58 0.43 18.25
N ASN A 205 -1.76 1.26 19.27
CA ASN A 205 -1.67 0.87 20.68
C ASN A 205 -3.06 0.73 21.35
N LEU A 206 -4.12 0.88 20.56
CA LEU A 206 -5.51 0.72 21.00
C LEU A 206 -6.02 -0.67 20.60
N GLU A 207 -7.06 -1.14 21.28
CA GLU A 207 -7.72 -2.39 20.88
C GLU A 207 -8.49 -2.16 19.55
N PRO A 208 -8.40 -3.08 18.58
CA PRO A 208 -9.09 -2.93 17.30
C PRO A 208 -10.62 -2.74 17.43
N SER A 209 -11.23 -3.33 18.46
CA SER A 209 -12.66 -3.19 18.77
C SER A 209 -13.07 -1.76 19.16
N ASP A 210 -12.12 -0.96 19.63
CA ASP A 210 -12.37 0.46 19.98
C ASP A 210 -12.29 1.37 18.75
N LEU A 211 -11.68 0.90 17.67
CA LEU A 211 -11.39 1.66 16.46
C LEU A 211 -12.32 1.32 15.30
N ALA A 212 -12.80 0.10 15.24
CA ALA A 212 -13.58 -0.43 14.13
C ALA A 212 -14.74 -1.29 14.61
N ASP A 213 -15.86 -1.24 13.89
CA ASP A 213 -16.98 -2.11 14.15
C ASP A 213 -16.70 -3.57 13.66
N GLU A 214 -17.51 -4.53 14.15
CA GLU A 214 -17.37 -5.93 13.77
C GLU A 214 -17.47 -6.16 12.26
N ALA A 215 -18.29 -5.38 11.55
CA ALA A 215 -18.51 -5.54 10.13
C ALA A 215 -17.23 -5.19 9.35
N PHE A 216 -16.46 -4.23 9.84
CA PHE A 216 -15.16 -3.88 9.27
C PHE A 216 -14.08 -4.91 9.67
N LEU A 217 -14.01 -5.30 10.95
CA LEU A 217 -13.01 -6.27 11.43
C LEU A 217 -13.08 -7.62 10.73
N ARG A 218 -14.24 -7.99 10.18
CA ARG A 218 -14.41 -9.21 9.36
C ARG A 218 -13.80 -9.13 7.96
N ARG A 219 -13.40 -7.93 7.49
CA ARG A 219 -12.82 -7.68 6.16
C ARG A 219 -11.30 -7.56 6.16
N ILE A 220 -10.71 -7.64 7.32
CA ILE A 220 -9.27 -7.53 7.57
C ILE A 220 -8.67 -8.90 7.85
#